data_68d51d33a33da0917c7aa009760cd9d1
#
_entry.id   68d51d33a33da0917c7aa009760cd9d1
#
_cell.length_a   1.000
_cell.length_b   1.000
_cell.length_c   1.000
_cell.angle_alpha   90.00
_cell.angle_beta   90.00
_cell.angle_gamma   90.00
#
_symmetry.space_group_name_H-M   'P 1'
#
loop_
_entity.id
_entity.type
_entity.pdbx_description
1 polymer ?
#
loop_
_entity_poly.entity_id
_entity_poly.type
_entity_poly.pdbx_seq_one_letter_code
_entity_poly.pdbx_strand_id
1 'polypeptide(L)'
;MPSWRRKTRPLDLLLVLISIAYPFIVYFGLMKFSPLVVGLALVAFLILRLLLNRRRHSRKSEFWIYLAVLGAVAALLAINEMLAIKAYPVLISLSFAAVFGYSLIYPPPIIERIARMMEGELDPQALRYTRHVTEAWVIFFLVNASISLWTALYADLATWTLYNGFISYLLIGLMFGGEYLLRRLVKRKKVS
;
A
#
# COMPACT_ATOMS: atom_id res chain seq x y z
N MET A 1 0.79 -0.24 31.22
CA MET A 1 -0.21 0.29 30.25
C MET A 1 0.45 0.44 28.90
N PRO A 2 -0.03 -0.17 27.83
CA PRO A 2 0.65 -0.14 26.54
C PRO A 2 0.50 1.23 25.86
N SER A 3 1.62 1.83 25.48
CA SER A 3 1.76 3.17 24.87
C SER A 3 1.35 3.26 23.38
N TRP A 4 0.61 2.32 22.84
CA TRP A 4 0.30 2.23 21.41
C TRP A 4 -0.94 3.04 20.95
N ARG A 5 -1.66 3.70 21.86
CA ARG A 5 -2.67 4.70 21.49
C ARG A 5 -2.01 5.99 21.00
N ARG A 6 -1.25 5.91 19.90
CA ARG A 6 -0.91 7.14 19.17
C ARG A 6 -2.21 7.68 18.58
N LYS A 7 -2.71 8.79 19.14
CA LYS A 7 -3.80 9.56 18.52
C LYS A 7 -3.41 9.83 17.09
N THR A 8 -4.12 9.20 16.14
CA THR A 8 -3.99 9.52 14.72
C THR A 8 -4.30 10.99 14.55
N ARG A 9 -3.34 11.77 14.05
CA ARG A 9 -3.57 13.19 13.82
C ARG A 9 -4.50 13.35 12.62
N PRO A 10 -5.38 14.35 12.60
CA PRO A 10 -6.28 14.57 11.46
C PRO A 10 -5.54 14.69 10.13
N LEU A 11 -4.32 15.24 10.14
CA LEU A 11 -3.46 15.29 8.96
C LEU A 11 -3.08 13.90 8.41
N ASP A 12 -2.87 12.89 9.27
CA ASP A 12 -2.53 11.54 8.81
C ASP A 12 -3.71 10.86 8.14
N LEU A 13 -4.90 11.03 8.70
CA LEU A 13 -6.13 10.54 8.10
C LEU A 13 -6.38 11.22 6.74
N LEU A 14 -6.18 12.53 6.66
CA LEU A 14 -6.31 13.28 5.41
C LEU A 14 -5.34 12.75 4.34
N LEU A 15 -4.06 12.54 4.67
CA LEU A 15 -3.07 12.00 3.74
C LEU A 15 -3.41 10.58 3.27
N VAL A 16 -3.96 9.75 4.16
CA VAL A 16 -4.44 8.39 3.79
C VAL A 16 -5.64 8.50 2.85
N LEU A 17 -6.62 9.35 3.17
CA LEU A 17 -7.81 9.55 2.31
C LEU A 17 -7.43 10.06 0.92
N ILE A 18 -6.51 11.04 0.82
CA ILE A 18 -6.00 11.53 -0.46
C ILE A 18 -5.31 10.39 -1.24
N SER A 19 -4.53 9.54 -0.56
CA SER A 19 -3.87 8.41 -1.22
C SER A 19 -4.86 7.37 -1.74
N ILE A 20 -5.96 7.13 -1.02
CA ILE A 20 -7.03 6.24 -1.46
C ILE A 20 -7.83 6.86 -2.61
N ALA A 21 -8.14 8.14 -2.52
CA ALA A 21 -8.88 8.87 -3.55
C ALA A 21 -8.03 9.21 -4.80
N TYR A 22 -6.73 8.94 -4.77
CA TYR A 22 -5.77 9.35 -5.80
C TYR A 22 -6.23 9.04 -7.24
N PRO A 23 -6.70 7.82 -7.62
CA PRO A 23 -7.09 7.54 -8.99
C PRO A 23 -8.27 8.40 -9.47
N PHE A 24 -9.20 8.71 -8.58
CA PHE A 24 -10.31 9.62 -8.87
C PHE A 24 -9.84 11.07 -8.99
N ILE A 25 -8.93 11.51 -8.10
CA ILE A 25 -8.32 12.85 -8.17
C ILE A 25 -7.60 13.04 -9.51
N VAL A 26 -6.88 12.03 -9.98
CA VAL A 26 -6.22 12.02 -11.29
C VAL A 26 -7.26 12.10 -12.41
N TYR A 27 -8.29 11.26 -12.38
CA TYR A 27 -9.32 11.23 -13.40
C TYR A 27 -9.97 12.61 -13.58
N PHE A 28 -10.51 13.19 -12.51
CA PHE A 28 -11.14 14.50 -12.55
C PHE A 28 -10.14 15.65 -12.76
N GLY A 29 -8.92 15.50 -12.27
CA GLY A 29 -7.84 16.47 -12.47
C GLY A 29 -7.47 16.61 -13.95
N LEU A 30 -7.31 15.48 -14.66
CA LEU A 30 -6.99 15.47 -16.09
C LEU A 30 -8.13 15.98 -16.99
N MET A 31 -9.37 16.05 -16.49
CA MET A 31 -10.47 16.73 -17.21
C MET A 31 -10.32 18.25 -17.23
N LYS A 32 -9.55 18.84 -16.29
CA LYS A 32 -9.45 20.31 -16.11
C LYS A 32 -8.03 20.84 -16.28
N PHE A 33 -7.02 20.02 -16.05
CA PHE A 33 -5.61 20.40 -16.02
C PHE A 33 -4.77 19.52 -16.94
N SER A 34 -3.63 20.04 -17.38
CA SER A 34 -2.68 19.24 -18.17
C SER A 34 -2.06 18.12 -17.32
N PRO A 35 -1.60 17.01 -17.97
CA PRO A 35 -0.90 15.93 -17.26
C PRO A 35 0.30 16.42 -16.45
N LEU A 36 1.05 17.40 -16.96
CA LEU A 36 2.19 17.99 -16.25
C LEU A 36 1.77 18.60 -14.90
N VAL A 37 0.69 19.38 -14.87
CA VAL A 37 0.19 20.02 -13.63
C VAL A 37 -0.24 18.96 -12.61
N VAL A 38 -0.95 17.93 -13.05
CA VAL A 38 -1.37 16.81 -12.20
C VAL A 38 -0.15 16.03 -11.68
N GLY A 39 0.85 15.78 -12.53
CA GLY A 39 2.10 15.12 -12.17
C GLY A 39 2.92 15.92 -11.15
N LEU A 40 3.05 17.23 -11.34
CA LEU A 40 3.73 18.11 -10.39
C LEU A 40 3.02 18.16 -9.03
N ALA A 41 1.67 18.15 -9.04
CA ALA A 41 0.90 18.06 -7.80
C ALA A 41 1.15 16.73 -7.06
N LEU A 42 1.28 15.62 -7.78
CA LEU A 42 1.68 14.33 -7.20
C LEU A 42 3.08 14.40 -6.59
N VAL A 43 4.06 14.95 -7.31
CA VAL A 43 5.43 15.11 -6.78
C VAL A 43 5.42 15.97 -5.52
N ALA A 44 4.71 17.10 -5.53
CA ALA A 44 4.56 17.96 -4.35
C ALA A 44 3.92 17.21 -3.16
N PHE A 45 2.90 16.41 -3.40
CA PHE A 45 2.27 15.55 -2.38
C PHE A 45 3.25 14.51 -1.80
N LEU A 46 4.05 13.86 -2.65
CA LEU A 46 5.06 12.88 -2.21
C LEU A 46 6.18 13.55 -1.40
N ILE A 47 6.65 14.74 -1.80
CA ILE A 47 7.62 15.54 -1.05
C ILE A 47 7.04 15.91 0.32
N LEU A 48 5.82 16.43 0.37
CA LEU A 48 5.16 16.76 1.63
C LEU A 48 5.09 15.54 2.56
N ARG A 49 4.71 14.39 2.01
CA ARG A 49 4.64 13.13 2.75
C ARG A 49 6.00 12.69 3.28
N LEU A 50 7.05 12.82 2.47
CA LEU A 50 8.44 12.52 2.86
C LEU A 50 8.92 13.43 4.00
N LEU A 51 8.66 14.74 3.91
CA LEU A 51 9.05 15.73 4.94
C LEU A 51 8.32 15.49 6.27
N LEU A 52 7.03 15.19 6.23
CA LEU A 52 6.23 14.88 7.42
C LEU A 52 6.69 13.57 8.08
N ASN A 53 7.05 12.58 7.28
CA ASN A 53 7.52 11.29 7.78
C ASN A 53 8.93 11.38 8.40
N ARG A 54 9.83 12.20 7.82
CA ARG A 54 11.17 12.44 8.36
C ARG A 54 11.16 12.98 9.79
N ARG A 55 10.18 13.81 10.14
CA ARG A 55 10.04 14.39 11.49
C ARG A 55 9.57 13.38 12.55
N ARG A 56 9.17 12.16 12.15
CA ARG A 56 8.51 11.19 13.04
C ARG A 56 9.39 10.06 13.55
N HIS A 57 10.71 10.07 13.34
CA HIS A 57 11.56 8.91 13.69
C HIS A 57 11.02 7.60 13.04
N SER A 58 10.41 7.72 11.86
CA SER A 58 10.00 6.55 11.07
C SER A 58 11.22 5.68 10.74
N ARG A 59 11.01 4.37 10.65
CA ARG A 59 12.07 3.40 10.32
C ARG A 59 12.81 3.87 9.07
N LYS A 60 14.13 3.79 9.07
CA LYS A 60 14.99 4.18 7.92
C LYS A 60 14.50 3.57 6.59
N SER A 61 13.94 2.35 6.63
CA SER A 61 13.39 1.65 5.47
C SER A 61 12.21 2.38 4.81
N GLU A 62 11.31 2.97 5.59
CA GLU A 62 10.16 3.71 5.04
C GLU A 62 10.61 4.96 4.29
N PHE A 63 11.63 5.66 4.80
CA PHE A 63 12.20 6.83 4.14
C PHE A 63 12.74 6.49 2.74
N TRP A 64 13.51 5.38 2.63
CA TRP A 64 14.08 4.95 1.35
C TRP A 64 13.01 4.53 0.34
N ILE A 65 11.91 3.92 0.79
CA ILE A 65 10.77 3.58 -0.06
C ILE A 65 10.11 4.84 -0.64
N TYR A 66 9.82 5.85 0.21
CA TYR A 66 9.26 7.12 -0.28
C TYR A 66 10.19 7.84 -1.25
N LEU A 67 11.50 7.81 -0.98
CA LEU A 67 12.50 8.40 -1.85
C LEU A 67 12.58 7.69 -3.20
N ALA A 68 12.54 6.35 -3.20
CA ALA A 68 12.52 5.55 -4.42
C ALA A 68 11.26 5.80 -5.27
N VAL A 69 10.08 5.84 -4.63
CA VAL A 69 8.82 6.16 -5.32
C VAL A 69 8.84 7.56 -5.90
N LEU A 70 9.31 8.56 -5.13
CA LEU A 70 9.46 9.94 -5.59
C LEU A 70 10.40 10.04 -6.79
N GLY A 71 11.57 9.40 -6.70
CA GLY A 71 12.56 9.38 -7.79
C GLY A 71 12.02 8.71 -9.04
N ALA A 72 11.33 7.58 -8.92
CA ALA A 72 10.71 6.88 -10.05
C ALA A 72 9.61 7.73 -10.72
N VAL A 73 8.73 8.35 -9.94
CA VAL A 73 7.70 9.25 -10.48
C VAL A 73 8.31 10.45 -11.16
N ALA A 74 9.33 11.09 -10.58
CA ALA A 74 10.00 12.25 -11.16
C ALA A 74 10.72 11.89 -12.48
N ALA A 75 11.41 10.75 -12.53
CA ALA A 75 12.05 10.25 -13.73
C ALA A 75 11.05 9.95 -14.85
N LEU A 76 9.94 9.27 -14.51
CA LEU A 76 8.87 8.99 -15.46
C LEU A 76 8.18 10.28 -15.96
N LEU A 77 8.03 11.28 -15.10
CA LEU A 77 7.42 12.55 -15.47
C LEU A 77 8.24 13.28 -16.55
N ALA A 78 9.57 13.15 -16.52
CA ALA A 78 10.47 13.71 -17.54
C ALA A 78 10.36 12.98 -18.90
N ILE A 79 9.86 11.73 -18.92
CA ILE A 79 9.77 10.90 -20.14
C ILE A 79 8.34 10.88 -20.68
N ASN A 80 7.36 10.64 -19.81
CA ASN A 80 5.95 10.53 -20.16
C ASN A 80 5.08 10.91 -18.96
N GLU A 81 4.49 12.09 -19.02
CA GLU A 81 3.68 12.65 -17.93
C GLU A 81 2.49 11.75 -17.55
N MET A 82 1.79 11.21 -18.54
CA MET A 82 0.63 10.35 -18.31
C MET A 82 1.03 9.03 -17.64
N LEU A 83 2.14 8.44 -18.09
CA LEU A 83 2.67 7.21 -17.50
C LEU A 83 3.16 7.44 -16.07
N ALA A 84 3.82 8.57 -15.79
CA ALA A 84 4.25 8.92 -14.45
C ALA A 84 3.08 8.94 -13.45
N ILE A 85 1.98 9.57 -13.85
CA ILE A 85 0.76 9.64 -13.03
C ILE A 85 0.15 8.23 -12.86
N LYS A 86 -0.03 7.49 -13.96
CA LYS A 86 -0.62 6.16 -13.92
C LYS A 86 0.25 5.11 -13.20
N ALA A 87 1.57 5.32 -13.10
CA ALA A 87 2.49 4.40 -12.45
C ALA A 87 2.42 4.43 -10.90
N TYR A 88 1.86 5.48 -10.29
CA TYR A 88 1.84 5.59 -8.83
C TYR A 88 1.20 4.39 -8.10
N PRO A 89 0.01 3.86 -8.48
CA PRO A 89 -0.54 2.67 -7.85
C PRO A 89 0.34 1.42 -7.99
N VAL A 90 1.03 1.27 -9.14
CA VAL A 90 2.01 0.20 -9.36
C VAL A 90 3.15 0.29 -8.35
N LEU A 91 3.75 1.47 -8.21
CA LEU A 91 4.87 1.71 -7.29
C LEU A 91 4.48 1.48 -5.84
N ILE A 92 3.26 1.85 -5.44
CA ILE A 92 2.73 1.58 -4.10
C ILE A 92 2.57 0.08 -3.87
N SER A 93 1.98 -0.66 -4.82
CA SER A 93 1.81 -2.12 -4.71
C SER A 93 3.16 -2.83 -4.63
N LEU A 94 4.13 -2.46 -5.47
CA LEU A 94 5.49 -2.99 -5.41
C LEU A 94 6.20 -2.66 -4.09
N SER A 95 5.98 -1.46 -3.54
CA SER A 95 6.51 -1.08 -2.23
C SER A 95 5.98 -1.97 -1.11
N PHE A 96 4.67 -2.28 -1.11
CA PHE A 96 4.10 -3.22 -0.15
C PHE A 96 4.62 -4.64 -0.36
N ALA A 97 4.70 -5.12 -1.61
CA ALA A 97 5.30 -6.42 -1.92
C ALA A 97 6.73 -6.52 -1.40
N ALA A 98 7.54 -5.48 -1.59
CA ALA A 98 8.93 -5.43 -1.10
C ALA A 98 8.99 -5.44 0.44
N VAL A 99 8.17 -4.65 1.13
CA VAL A 99 8.16 -4.59 2.60
C VAL A 99 7.71 -5.92 3.21
N PHE A 100 6.65 -6.52 2.68
CA PHE A 100 6.15 -7.81 3.15
C PHE A 100 7.14 -8.94 2.81
N GLY A 101 7.67 -8.96 1.57
CA GLY A 101 8.68 -9.93 1.15
C GLY A 101 9.98 -9.83 1.95
N TYR A 102 10.47 -8.61 2.20
CA TYR A 102 11.62 -8.39 3.06
C TYR A 102 11.42 -8.97 4.46
N SER A 103 10.21 -8.85 5.01
CA SER A 103 9.91 -9.39 6.34
C SER A 103 9.89 -10.92 6.40
N LEU A 104 9.68 -11.60 5.27
CA LEU A 104 9.78 -13.06 5.17
C LEU A 104 11.25 -13.53 5.17
N ILE A 105 12.14 -12.71 4.59
CA ILE A 105 13.58 -12.99 4.55
C ILE A 105 14.24 -12.65 5.90
N TYR A 106 13.81 -11.54 6.53
CA TYR A 106 14.33 -11.07 7.82
C TYR A 106 13.22 -11.08 8.88
N PRO A 107 13.00 -12.23 9.54
CA PRO A 107 11.93 -12.41 10.52
C PRO A 107 11.99 -11.43 11.70
N PRO A 108 10.85 -11.20 12.38
CA PRO A 108 9.54 -11.84 12.18
C PRO A 108 8.72 -11.22 11.03
N PRO A 109 7.91 -12.03 10.31
CA PRO A 109 6.99 -11.57 9.27
C PRO A 109 6.04 -10.45 9.73
N ILE A 110 5.57 -9.59 8.82
CA ILE A 110 4.75 -8.43 9.18
C ILE A 110 3.45 -8.85 9.89
N ILE A 111 2.76 -9.87 9.38
CA ILE A 111 1.50 -10.34 9.98
C ILE A 111 1.76 -10.94 11.37
N GLU A 112 2.89 -11.61 11.58
CA GLU A 112 3.30 -12.08 12.90
C GLU A 112 3.50 -10.92 13.88
N ARG A 113 4.18 -9.84 13.44
CA ARG A 113 4.38 -8.64 14.30
C ARG A 113 3.05 -8.04 14.72
N ILE A 114 2.09 -7.95 13.80
CA ILE A 114 0.75 -7.44 14.08
C ILE A 114 0.01 -8.38 15.05
N ALA A 115 0.06 -9.70 14.81
CA ALA A 115 -0.58 -10.69 15.67
C ALA A 115 -0.01 -10.67 17.10
N ARG A 116 1.31 -10.60 17.27
CA ARG A 116 1.96 -10.48 18.58
C ARG A 116 1.57 -9.20 19.33
N MET A 117 1.37 -8.09 18.61
CA MET A 117 0.88 -6.85 19.25
C MET A 117 -0.56 -6.96 19.75
N MET A 118 -1.38 -7.81 19.14
CA MET A 118 -2.80 -7.97 19.49
C MET A 118 -3.04 -9.09 20.51
N GLU A 119 -2.28 -10.17 20.46
CA GLU A 119 -2.53 -11.42 21.19
C GLU A 119 -1.40 -11.82 22.15
N GLY A 120 -0.26 -11.15 22.10
CA GLY A 120 0.93 -11.50 22.88
C GLY A 120 1.72 -12.63 22.25
N GLU A 121 2.12 -13.62 23.05
CA GLU A 121 2.87 -14.79 22.56
C GLU A 121 2.00 -15.67 21.66
N LEU A 122 2.60 -16.12 20.55
CA LEU A 122 1.96 -16.96 19.56
C LEU A 122 2.52 -18.39 19.64
N ASP A 123 1.65 -19.37 19.57
CA ASP A 123 2.07 -20.78 19.46
C ASP A 123 2.67 -21.11 18.08
N PRO A 124 3.39 -22.24 17.94
CA PRO A 124 4.07 -22.61 16.68
C PRO A 124 3.13 -22.74 15.47
N GLN A 125 1.84 -23.05 15.69
CA GLN A 125 0.86 -23.14 14.61
C GLN A 125 0.46 -21.73 14.12
N ALA A 126 0.23 -20.80 15.07
CA ALA A 126 -0.04 -19.41 14.74
C ALA A 126 1.14 -18.72 14.03
N LEU A 127 2.38 -19.06 14.40
CA LEU A 127 3.58 -18.57 13.71
C LEU A 127 3.63 -19.02 12.24
N ARG A 128 3.36 -20.30 11.97
CA ARG A 128 3.26 -20.80 10.59
C ARG A 128 2.13 -20.14 9.81
N TYR A 129 0.97 -20.01 10.43
CA TYR A 129 -0.18 -19.36 9.81
C TYR A 129 0.13 -17.90 9.42
N THR A 130 0.69 -17.10 10.33
CA THR A 130 1.03 -15.69 10.05
C THR A 130 2.07 -15.54 8.94
N ARG A 131 3.00 -16.50 8.82
CA ARG A 131 3.95 -16.57 7.72
C ARG A 131 3.25 -16.79 6.39
N HIS A 132 2.36 -17.79 6.27
CA HIS A 132 1.61 -18.06 5.04
C HIS A 132 0.69 -16.89 4.65
N VAL A 133 0.07 -16.23 5.63
CA VAL A 133 -0.70 -15.02 5.36
C VAL A 133 0.19 -13.90 4.81
N THR A 134 1.42 -13.73 5.34
CA THR A 134 2.38 -12.75 4.80
C THR A 134 2.77 -13.09 3.35
N GLU A 135 3.00 -14.37 3.05
CA GLU A 135 3.29 -14.86 1.70
C GLU A 135 2.12 -14.58 0.73
N ALA A 136 0.87 -14.84 1.17
CA ALA A 136 -0.32 -14.54 0.38
C ALA A 136 -0.45 -13.03 0.07
N TRP A 137 -0.13 -12.15 1.02
CA TRP A 137 -0.10 -10.71 0.79
C TRP A 137 0.97 -10.29 -0.22
N VAL A 138 2.17 -10.90 -0.19
CA VAL A 138 3.21 -10.64 -1.21
C VAL A 138 2.70 -10.98 -2.59
N ILE A 139 2.13 -12.19 -2.77
CA ILE A 139 1.57 -12.64 -4.05
C ILE A 139 0.46 -11.66 -4.50
N PHE A 140 -0.45 -11.31 -3.60
CA PHE A 140 -1.52 -10.35 -3.89
C PHE A 140 -0.98 -9.01 -4.40
N PHE A 141 0.00 -8.41 -3.72
CA PHE A 141 0.56 -7.13 -4.14
C PHE A 141 1.29 -7.22 -5.47
N LEU A 142 1.98 -8.33 -5.77
CA LEU A 142 2.62 -8.54 -7.07
C LEU A 142 1.59 -8.68 -8.20
N VAL A 143 0.52 -9.45 -7.99
CA VAL A 143 -0.57 -9.57 -8.95
C VAL A 143 -1.26 -8.23 -9.16
N ASN A 144 -1.58 -7.52 -8.08
CA ASN A 144 -2.19 -6.19 -8.16
C ASN A 144 -1.30 -5.19 -8.90
N ALA A 145 0.02 -5.19 -8.64
CA ALA A 145 0.98 -4.36 -9.37
C ALA A 145 1.01 -4.69 -10.86
N SER A 146 0.95 -5.98 -11.23
CA SER A 146 0.94 -6.43 -12.63
C SER A 146 -0.31 -5.96 -13.37
N ILE A 147 -1.49 -6.09 -12.75
CA ILE A 147 -2.74 -5.61 -13.36
C ILE A 147 -2.76 -4.08 -13.42
N SER A 148 -2.31 -3.39 -12.37
CA SER A 148 -2.16 -1.93 -12.36
C SER A 148 -1.23 -1.44 -13.47
N LEU A 149 -0.11 -2.13 -13.69
CA LEU A 149 0.83 -1.82 -14.77
C LEU A 149 0.17 -2.04 -16.14
N TRP A 150 -0.52 -3.16 -16.33
CA TRP A 150 -1.24 -3.43 -17.58
C TRP A 150 -2.27 -2.34 -17.86
N THR A 151 -3.09 -1.95 -16.88
CA THR A 151 -4.06 -0.86 -17.07
C THR A 151 -3.39 0.49 -17.33
N ALA A 152 -2.22 0.75 -16.73
CA ALA A 152 -1.47 1.97 -16.97
C ALA A 152 -0.96 2.09 -18.41
N LEU A 153 -0.52 0.96 -19.00
CA LEU A 153 0.09 0.91 -20.33
C LEU A 153 -0.93 0.79 -21.46
N TYR A 154 -1.99 -0.01 -21.26
CA TYR A 154 -2.86 -0.45 -22.36
C TYR A 154 -4.32 -0.02 -22.22
N ALA A 155 -4.77 0.38 -21.02
CA ALA A 155 -6.15 0.78 -20.80
C ALA A 155 -6.34 2.30 -20.91
N ASP A 156 -7.58 2.69 -21.21
CA ASP A 156 -8.00 4.09 -21.11
C ASP A 156 -7.99 4.59 -19.65
N LEU A 157 -8.16 5.89 -19.48
CA LEU A 157 -8.13 6.50 -18.16
C LEU A 157 -9.29 6.04 -17.26
N ALA A 158 -10.47 5.78 -17.84
CA ALA A 158 -11.64 5.34 -17.09
C ALA A 158 -11.44 3.92 -16.53
N THR A 159 -10.97 2.99 -17.36
CA THR A 159 -10.65 1.61 -16.97
C THR A 159 -9.53 1.57 -15.94
N TRP A 160 -8.46 2.37 -16.12
CA TRP A 160 -7.39 2.49 -15.16
C TRP A 160 -7.91 3.00 -13.80
N THR A 161 -8.78 4.02 -13.82
CA THR A 161 -9.38 4.59 -12.61
C THR A 161 -10.30 3.60 -11.92
N LEU A 162 -11.14 2.88 -12.67
CA LEU A 162 -12.03 1.85 -12.14
C LEU A 162 -11.25 0.76 -11.41
N TYR A 163 -10.17 0.25 -12.04
CA TYR A 163 -9.36 -0.78 -11.41
C TYR A 163 -8.63 -0.25 -10.17
N ASN A 164 -7.86 0.82 -10.30
CA ASN A 164 -6.99 1.32 -9.24
C ASN A 164 -7.74 2.10 -8.15
N GLY A 165 -8.91 2.69 -8.47
CA GLY A 165 -9.74 3.45 -7.54
C GLY A 165 -10.83 2.64 -6.85
N PHE A 166 -11.28 1.53 -7.44
CA PHE A 166 -12.38 0.74 -6.88
C PHE A 166 -12.04 -0.75 -6.74
N ILE A 167 -11.72 -1.43 -7.85
CA ILE A 167 -11.56 -2.90 -7.84
C ILE A 167 -10.40 -3.33 -6.93
N SER A 168 -9.25 -2.66 -6.99
CA SER A 168 -8.10 -3.00 -6.17
C SER A 168 -8.40 -2.85 -4.66
N TYR A 169 -9.18 -1.85 -4.26
CA TYR A 169 -9.60 -1.69 -2.85
C TYR A 169 -10.61 -2.74 -2.42
N LEU A 170 -11.53 -3.13 -3.32
CA LEU A 170 -12.44 -4.25 -3.06
C LEU A 170 -11.67 -5.55 -2.84
N LEU A 171 -10.67 -5.84 -3.68
CA LEU A 171 -9.80 -7.02 -3.55
C LEU A 171 -8.98 -6.99 -2.24
N ILE A 172 -8.45 -5.83 -1.84
CA ILE A 172 -7.79 -5.65 -0.54
C ILE A 172 -8.77 -5.96 0.61
N GLY A 173 -10.00 -5.44 0.51
CA GLY A 173 -11.06 -5.71 1.50
C GLY A 173 -11.42 -7.19 1.58
N LEU A 174 -11.50 -7.88 0.44
CA LEU A 174 -11.73 -9.33 0.38
C LEU A 174 -10.57 -10.13 0.98
N MET A 175 -9.32 -9.72 0.77
CA MET A 175 -8.15 -10.33 1.41
C MET A 175 -8.21 -10.20 2.94
N PHE A 176 -8.50 -9.00 3.48
CA PHE A 176 -8.66 -8.80 4.92
C PHE A 176 -9.84 -9.58 5.49
N GLY A 177 -10.98 -9.55 4.80
CA GLY A 177 -12.20 -10.29 5.22
C GLY A 177 -11.97 -11.79 5.22
N GLY A 178 -11.34 -12.32 4.17
CA GLY A 178 -10.98 -13.73 4.06
C GLY A 178 -10.03 -14.18 5.16
N GLU A 179 -8.97 -13.40 5.44
CA GLU A 179 -8.05 -13.68 6.56
C GLU A 179 -8.79 -13.71 7.90
N TYR A 180 -9.63 -12.71 8.16
CA TYR A 180 -10.39 -12.64 9.40
C TYR A 180 -11.30 -13.86 9.60
N LEU A 181 -11.99 -14.32 8.55
CA LEU A 181 -12.85 -15.51 8.58
C LEU A 181 -12.03 -16.79 8.82
N LEU A 182 -10.94 -16.98 8.07
CA LEU A 182 -10.04 -18.13 8.22
C LEU A 182 -9.45 -18.20 9.63
N ARG A 183 -9.02 -17.08 10.19
CA ARG A 183 -8.50 -16.98 11.55
C ARG A 183 -9.54 -17.39 12.59
N ARG A 184 -10.81 -16.99 12.42
CA ARG A 184 -11.90 -17.42 13.27
C ARG A 184 -12.14 -18.94 13.21
N LEU A 185 -12.10 -19.52 12.00
CA LEU A 185 -12.29 -20.96 11.81
C LEU A 185 -11.16 -21.78 12.44
N VAL A 186 -9.91 -21.34 12.27
CA VAL A 186 -8.73 -22.00 12.87
C VAL A 186 -8.80 -21.95 14.40
N LYS A 187 -9.20 -20.81 14.99
CA LYS A 187 -9.37 -20.70 16.46
C LYS A 187 -10.50 -21.58 17.02
N ARG A 188 -11.62 -21.69 16.31
CA ARG A 188 -12.75 -22.54 16.74
C ARG A 188 -12.37 -24.03 16.81
N LYS A 189 -11.56 -24.52 15.86
CA LYS A 189 -11.08 -25.92 15.86
C LYS A 189 -10.14 -26.26 17.03
N LYS A 190 -9.61 -25.28 17.75
CA LYS A 190 -8.75 -25.50 18.93
C LYS A 190 -9.54 -25.62 20.24
N VAL A 191 -10.79 -25.20 20.26
CA VAL A 191 -11.63 -25.18 21.48
C VAL A 191 -12.59 -26.40 21.50
N SER A 192 -12.74 -27.08 20.40
CA SER A 192 -13.46 -28.35 20.22
C SER A 192 -12.49 -29.54 20.31
#